data_2665307d2cc92efb42b61ac69608f146
#
_entry.id   2665307d2cc92efb42b61ac69608f146
#
_cell.length_a   1.000
_cell.length_b   1.000
_cell.length_c   1.000
_cell.angle_alpha   90.00
_cell.angle_beta   90.00
_cell.angle_gamma   90.00
#
_symmetry.space_group_name_H-M   'P 1'
#
loop_
_entity.id
_entity.type
_entity.pdbx_description
1 polymer ?
#
loop_
_entity_poly.entity_id
_entity_poly.type
_entity_poly.pdbx_seq_one_letter_code
_entity_poly.pdbx_strand_id
1 'polypeptide(L)'
;MNYPSLPNLNHLSKQLHLQSQLKHEYGSTGIDAVLAKAGNALQTALSELEGLPVDEALARQEPSALAEIQALRPDGPRRLWDTLDPATYAERVEGALLGRFAGCTLGAPVEFWPVDKMAAWAEEIDGPFPPTDYWSEITDRHQLRYNRSRRDAYTRDLMDGVPVDDDVTYTLLGLLILEDHGPDFTVADVGAAWLKYLPMACTAEAVALGNLRKGLPAEEVGAVGNPYCEWIGADIRADPWGYLAPGWPEKAAELAWRDAYISHRRNGIYGEMFFAAAISAAFAVDDPIEAMEIGLTEIPAECAMAKAV
;
A
#
# COMPACT_ATOMS: atom_id res chain seq x y z
N MET A 1 14.20 0.30 15.69
CA MET A 1 15.33 0.67 14.79
C MET A 1 15.54 2.18 14.87
N ASN A 2 16.78 2.67 15.05
CA ASN A 2 17.05 4.11 14.99
C ASN A 2 17.50 4.44 13.57
N TYR A 3 16.60 5.02 12.79
CA TYR A 3 16.92 5.50 11.45
C TYR A 3 17.81 6.75 11.51
N PRO A 4 18.81 6.89 10.61
CA PRO A 4 19.53 8.14 10.46
C PRO A 4 18.56 9.29 10.17
N SER A 5 18.78 10.43 10.80
CA SER A 5 17.93 11.59 10.56
C SER A 5 18.78 12.87 10.57
N LEU A 6 18.34 13.87 9.79
CA LEU A 6 18.91 15.21 9.87
C LEU A 6 18.28 15.94 11.08
N PRO A 7 19.08 16.23 12.12
CA PRO A 7 18.54 16.87 13.31
C PRO A 7 17.90 18.22 13.01
N ASN A 8 16.74 18.46 13.57
CA ASN A 8 16.03 19.75 13.47
C ASN A 8 15.65 20.22 12.04
N LEU A 9 15.65 19.35 11.02
CA LEU A 9 15.34 19.72 9.64
C LEU A 9 14.02 20.49 9.55
N ASN A 10 12.95 19.94 10.13
CA ASN A 10 11.62 20.58 10.11
C ASN A 10 11.65 21.97 10.79
N HIS A 11 12.38 22.10 11.89
CA HIS A 11 12.53 23.37 12.60
C HIS A 11 13.30 24.38 11.76
N LEU A 12 14.43 23.99 11.16
CA LEU A 12 15.24 24.85 10.29
C LEU A 12 14.47 25.31 9.05
N SER A 13 13.74 24.39 8.40
CA SER A 13 12.90 24.71 7.26
C SER A 13 11.80 25.72 7.63
N LYS A 14 11.11 25.50 8.75
CA LYS A 14 10.11 26.44 9.27
C LYS A 14 10.72 27.81 9.58
N GLN A 15 11.90 27.85 10.23
CA GLN A 15 12.59 29.11 10.54
C GLN A 15 13.04 29.84 9.28
N LEU A 16 13.59 29.14 8.27
CA LEU A 16 13.94 29.75 7.00
C LEU A 16 12.74 30.42 6.34
N HIS A 17 11.58 29.73 6.32
CA HIS A 17 10.34 30.27 5.78
C HIS A 17 9.90 31.55 6.54
N LEU A 18 9.81 31.49 7.86
CA LEU A 18 9.37 32.64 8.68
C LEU A 18 10.35 33.82 8.58
N GLN A 19 11.67 33.57 8.58
CA GLN A 19 12.68 34.61 8.43
C GLN A 19 12.63 35.23 7.03
N SER A 20 12.34 34.47 5.98
CA SER A 20 12.20 35.01 4.64
C SER A 20 11.01 35.97 4.53
N GLN A 21 9.88 35.61 5.16
CA GLN A 21 8.71 36.48 5.24
C GLN A 21 9.04 37.79 5.98
N LEU A 22 9.62 37.68 7.17
CA LEU A 22 10.02 38.87 7.96
C LEU A 22 10.98 39.78 7.19
N LYS A 23 11.98 39.20 6.51
CA LYS A 23 12.93 39.99 5.71
C LYS A 23 12.26 40.61 4.49
N HIS A 24 11.29 39.98 3.89
CA HIS A 24 10.47 40.54 2.82
C HIS A 24 9.69 41.75 3.32
N GLU A 25 9.04 41.67 4.46
CA GLU A 25 8.32 42.76 5.12
C GLU A 25 9.25 43.96 5.44
N TYR A 26 10.52 43.68 5.74
CA TYR A 26 11.54 44.72 5.99
C TYR A 26 12.14 45.30 4.70
N GLY A 27 11.67 44.89 3.51
CA GLY A 27 12.18 45.34 2.23
C GLY A 27 13.59 44.85 1.89
N SER A 28 14.05 43.75 2.53
CA SER A 28 15.37 43.16 2.23
C SER A 28 15.41 42.59 0.83
N THR A 29 16.55 42.72 0.15
CA THR A 29 16.81 42.13 -1.16
C THR A 29 17.65 40.85 -1.04
N GLY A 30 17.66 40.02 -2.10
CA GLY A 30 18.49 38.80 -2.13
C GLY A 30 17.91 37.57 -1.39
N ILE A 31 16.69 37.66 -0.89
CA ILE A 31 16.02 36.55 -0.14
C ILE A 31 15.96 35.30 -1.02
N ASP A 32 15.55 35.43 -2.29
CA ASP A 32 15.40 34.30 -3.22
C ASP A 32 16.73 33.57 -3.45
N ALA A 33 17.84 34.27 -3.49
CA ALA A 33 19.17 33.66 -3.62
C ALA A 33 19.56 32.83 -2.42
N VAL A 34 19.19 33.27 -1.20
CA VAL A 34 19.41 32.50 0.05
C VAL A 34 18.54 31.25 0.08
N LEU A 35 17.25 31.37 -0.27
CA LEU A 35 16.33 30.24 -0.33
C LEU A 35 16.74 29.24 -1.41
N ALA A 36 17.14 29.69 -2.59
CA ALA A 36 17.65 28.85 -3.65
C ALA A 36 18.90 28.06 -3.23
N LYS A 37 19.85 28.71 -2.51
CA LYS A 37 21.04 28.05 -1.96
C LYS A 37 20.66 26.91 -1.00
N ALA A 38 19.70 27.12 -0.12
CA ALA A 38 19.25 26.10 0.84
C ALA A 38 18.56 24.94 0.07
N GLY A 39 17.67 25.23 -0.88
CA GLY A 39 17.01 24.23 -1.70
C GLY A 39 18.00 23.37 -2.52
N ASN A 40 18.98 24.02 -3.16
CA ASN A 40 20.00 23.30 -3.92
C ASN A 40 20.86 22.38 -3.04
N ALA A 41 21.21 22.81 -1.82
CA ALA A 41 21.95 21.98 -0.89
C ALA A 41 21.18 20.71 -0.49
N LEU A 42 19.88 20.83 -0.20
CA LEU A 42 19.02 19.69 0.09
C LEU A 42 18.84 18.77 -1.12
N GLN A 43 18.64 19.32 -2.31
CA GLN A 43 18.52 18.55 -3.54
C GLN A 43 19.80 17.78 -3.87
N THR A 44 20.97 18.39 -3.67
CA THR A 44 22.26 17.71 -3.83
C THR A 44 22.40 16.54 -2.87
N ALA A 45 22.12 16.77 -1.59
CA ALA A 45 22.17 15.70 -0.57
C ALA A 45 21.19 14.56 -0.86
N LEU A 46 19.99 14.86 -1.36
CA LEU A 46 19.02 13.86 -1.78
C LEU A 46 19.56 13.00 -2.93
N SER A 47 20.13 13.63 -3.96
CA SER A 47 20.70 12.92 -5.11
C SER A 47 21.90 12.07 -4.71
N GLU A 48 22.70 12.51 -3.75
CA GLU A 48 23.81 11.73 -3.20
C GLU A 48 23.30 10.49 -2.44
N LEU A 49 22.23 10.63 -1.63
CA LEU A 49 21.61 9.50 -0.93
C LEU A 49 21.00 8.48 -1.90
N GLU A 50 20.31 8.93 -2.95
CA GLU A 50 19.76 8.08 -4.00
C GLU A 50 20.85 7.29 -4.75
N GLY A 51 22.06 7.86 -4.86
CA GLY A 51 23.22 7.22 -5.50
C GLY A 51 23.99 6.24 -4.62
N LEU A 52 23.65 6.10 -3.32
CA LEU A 52 24.33 5.14 -2.45
C LEU A 52 24.01 3.70 -2.87
N PRO A 53 25.00 2.80 -2.92
CA PRO A 53 24.76 1.42 -3.30
C PRO A 53 23.99 0.66 -2.22
N VAL A 54 23.14 -0.26 -2.65
CA VAL A 54 22.53 -1.27 -1.76
C VAL A 54 23.59 -2.31 -1.39
N ASP A 55 23.53 -2.85 -0.18
CA ASP A 55 24.36 -3.98 0.22
C ASP A 55 24.12 -5.17 -0.72
N GLU A 56 25.23 -5.74 -1.29
CA GLU A 56 25.11 -6.79 -2.30
C GLU A 56 24.48 -8.09 -1.76
N ALA A 57 24.69 -8.43 -0.48
CA ALA A 57 24.09 -9.62 0.12
C ALA A 57 22.61 -9.43 0.27
N LEU A 58 22.18 -8.25 0.73
CA LEU A 58 20.78 -7.88 0.85
C LEU A 58 20.09 -7.81 -0.52
N ALA A 59 20.75 -7.25 -1.54
CA ALA A 59 20.20 -7.21 -2.90
C ALA A 59 19.97 -8.61 -3.49
N ARG A 60 20.86 -9.58 -3.21
CA ARG A 60 20.66 -10.98 -3.62
C ARG A 60 19.58 -11.71 -2.82
N GLN A 61 19.42 -11.37 -1.55
CA GLN A 61 18.40 -11.97 -0.67
C GLN A 61 16.99 -11.46 -0.94
N GLU A 62 16.88 -10.22 -1.38
CA GLU A 62 15.62 -9.52 -1.57
C GLU A 62 15.54 -8.86 -2.96
N PRO A 63 15.48 -9.65 -4.06
CA PRO A 63 15.36 -9.11 -5.41
C PRO A 63 13.97 -8.57 -5.70
N SER A 64 13.84 -7.74 -6.75
CA SER A 64 12.54 -7.26 -7.22
C SER A 64 12.05 -7.96 -8.50
N ALA A 65 12.91 -8.67 -9.22
CA ALA A 65 12.52 -9.38 -10.44
C ALA A 65 11.79 -10.69 -10.10
N LEU A 66 10.66 -10.97 -10.76
CA LEU A 66 9.80 -12.11 -10.48
C LEU A 66 10.56 -13.44 -10.52
N ALA A 67 11.38 -13.66 -11.55
CA ALA A 67 12.12 -14.91 -11.69
C ALA A 67 13.15 -15.14 -10.55
N GLU A 68 13.75 -14.06 -10.03
CA GLU A 68 14.68 -14.12 -8.90
C GLU A 68 13.92 -14.37 -7.58
N ILE A 69 12.76 -13.76 -7.40
CA ILE A 69 11.85 -14.01 -6.27
C ILE A 69 11.46 -15.49 -6.26
N GLN A 70 11.00 -16.01 -7.40
CA GLN A 70 10.59 -17.42 -7.55
C GLN A 70 11.74 -18.40 -7.27
N ALA A 71 12.98 -18.04 -7.58
CA ALA A 71 14.16 -18.86 -7.30
C ALA A 71 14.51 -18.93 -5.80
N LEU A 72 14.08 -17.96 -5.00
CA LEU A 72 14.39 -17.84 -3.57
C LEU A 72 13.23 -18.26 -2.65
N ARG A 73 12.08 -18.56 -3.20
CA ARG A 73 10.89 -18.98 -2.43
C ARG A 73 11.07 -20.42 -1.90
N PRO A 74 10.53 -20.76 -0.72
CA PRO A 74 10.56 -22.12 -0.19
C PRO A 74 9.68 -23.08 -1.00
N ASP A 75 9.84 -24.38 -0.77
CA ASP A 75 8.92 -25.38 -1.29
C ASP A 75 7.54 -25.19 -0.68
N GLY A 76 6.50 -25.39 -1.47
CA GLY A 76 5.11 -25.27 -1.03
C GLY A 76 4.10 -25.59 -2.14
N PRO A 77 2.82 -25.67 -1.80
CA PRO A 77 1.78 -25.93 -2.78
C PRO A 77 1.62 -24.72 -3.70
N ARG A 78 1.78 -24.95 -5.01
CA ARG A 78 1.64 -23.91 -6.03
C ARG A 78 0.22 -23.81 -6.56
N ARG A 79 -0.51 -24.91 -6.48
CA ARG A 79 -1.89 -25.02 -6.91
C ARG A 79 -2.62 -26.05 -6.03
N LEU A 80 -3.76 -25.66 -5.47
CA LEU A 80 -4.58 -26.45 -4.56
C LEU A 80 -5.81 -27.02 -5.24
N TRP A 81 -6.34 -26.33 -6.27
CA TRP A 81 -7.48 -26.77 -7.04
C TRP A 81 -7.11 -27.08 -8.48
N ASP A 82 -7.53 -28.26 -8.95
CA ASP A 82 -7.47 -28.62 -10.38
C ASP A 82 -8.71 -28.17 -11.13
N THR A 83 -9.87 -28.15 -10.45
CA THR A 83 -11.16 -27.73 -10.99
C THR A 83 -11.87 -26.81 -10.02
N LEU A 84 -12.50 -25.78 -10.57
CA LEU A 84 -13.27 -24.80 -9.83
C LEU A 84 -14.77 -25.15 -9.88
N ASP A 85 -15.41 -25.29 -8.69
CA ASP A 85 -16.86 -25.30 -8.62
C ASP A 85 -17.41 -23.87 -8.63
N PRO A 86 -18.19 -23.46 -9.64
CA PRO A 86 -18.64 -22.07 -9.77
C PRO A 86 -19.52 -21.59 -8.60
N ALA A 87 -20.29 -22.49 -7.97
CA ALA A 87 -21.16 -22.11 -6.86
C ALA A 87 -20.35 -21.81 -5.61
N THR A 88 -19.41 -22.67 -5.25
CA THR A 88 -18.46 -22.46 -4.16
C THR A 88 -17.61 -21.22 -4.38
N TYR A 89 -17.17 -21.00 -5.61
CA TYR A 89 -16.40 -19.78 -5.94
C TYR A 89 -17.22 -18.51 -5.71
N ALA A 90 -18.45 -18.45 -6.21
CA ALA A 90 -19.30 -17.28 -6.07
C ALA A 90 -19.58 -16.95 -4.59
N GLU A 91 -19.90 -17.98 -3.76
CA GLU A 91 -20.12 -17.81 -2.33
C GLU A 91 -18.87 -17.28 -1.62
N ARG A 92 -17.70 -17.84 -1.90
CA ARG A 92 -16.44 -17.41 -1.28
C ARG A 92 -16.00 -16.01 -1.71
N VAL A 93 -16.17 -15.63 -2.98
CA VAL A 93 -15.89 -14.26 -3.46
C VAL A 93 -16.81 -13.24 -2.79
N GLU A 94 -18.12 -13.56 -2.67
CA GLU A 94 -19.05 -12.67 -1.97
C GLU A 94 -18.62 -12.46 -0.51
N GLY A 95 -18.30 -13.54 0.20
CA GLY A 95 -17.80 -13.47 1.57
C GLY A 95 -16.49 -12.68 1.69
N ALA A 96 -15.55 -12.87 0.76
CA ALA A 96 -14.27 -12.16 0.73
C ALA A 96 -14.46 -10.65 0.51
N LEU A 97 -15.29 -10.24 -0.44
CA LEU A 97 -15.61 -8.83 -0.70
C LEU A 97 -16.32 -8.18 0.49
N LEU A 98 -17.29 -8.86 1.10
CA LEU A 98 -17.97 -8.37 2.31
C LEU A 98 -16.99 -8.22 3.46
N GLY A 99 -16.11 -9.19 3.68
CA GLY A 99 -15.07 -9.15 4.70
C GLY A 99 -14.09 -8.00 4.48
N ARG A 100 -13.64 -7.80 3.24
CA ARG A 100 -12.77 -6.69 2.84
C ARG A 100 -13.40 -5.33 3.16
N PHE A 101 -14.63 -5.12 2.72
CA PHE A 101 -15.33 -3.84 2.92
C PHE A 101 -15.68 -3.61 4.39
N ALA A 102 -16.08 -4.63 5.11
CA ALA A 102 -16.35 -4.54 6.53
C ALA A 102 -15.11 -4.18 7.34
N GLY A 103 -13.99 -4.88 7.09
CA GLY A 103 -12.72 -4.61 7.75
C GLY A 103 -12.17 -3.22 7.48
N CYS A 104 -12.20 -2.77 6.22
CA CYS A 104 -11.81 -1.44 5.83
C CYS A 104 -12.66 -0.37 6.55
N THR A 105 -13.99 -0.50 6.53
CA THR A 105 -14.91 0.46 7.17
C THR A 105 -14.72 0.51 8.70
N LEU A 106 -14.44 -0.62 9.33
CA LEU A 106 -14.15 -0.69 10.78
C LEU A 106 -12.83 0.03 11.14
N GLY A 107 -11.78 -0.18 10.35
CA GLY A 107 -10.44 0.34 10.60
C GLY A 107 -10.27 1.82 10.26
N ALA A 108 -10.92 2.29 9.20
CA ALA A 108 -10.72 3.62 8.64
C ALA A 108 -10.84 4.80 9.63
N PRO A 109 -11.81 4.85 10.58
CA PRO A 109 -11.92 5.99 11.50
C PRO A 109 -10.80 6.05 12.53
N VAL A 110 -10.15 4.93 12.83
CA VAL A 110 -9.08 4.81 13.85
C VAL A 110 -7.70 4.55 13.24
N GLU A 111 -7.57 4.72 11.95
CA GLU A 111 -6.30 4.59 11.23
C GLU A 111 -5.19 5.44 11.91
N PHE A 112 -3.99 4.86 12.06
CA PHE A 112 -2.85 5.42 12.80
C PHE A 112 -3.06 5.61 14.31
N TRP A 113 -4.16 5.16 14.89
CA TRP A 113 -4.31 5.20 16.34
C TRP A 113 -3.57 4.02 16.98
N PRO A 114 -2.80 4.25 18.05
CA PRO A 114 -2.27 3.16 18.85
C PRO A 114 -3.39 2.41 19.59
N VAL A 115 -3.15 1.14 19.90
CA VAL A 115 -4.15 0.23 20.48
C VAL A 115 -4.72 0.77 21.82
N ASP A 116 -3.88 1.35 22.67
CA ASP A 116 -4.29 1.97 23.94
C ASP A 116 -5.24 3.15 23.74
N LYS A 117 -5.05 3.95 22.69
CA LYS A 117 -5.98 5.02 22.33
C LYS A 117 -7.32 4.47 21.84
N MET A 118 -7.31 3.40 21.05
CA MET A 118 -8.54 2.73 20.61
C MET A 118 -9.32 2.16 21.79
N ALA A 119 -8.62 1.52 22.75
CA ALA A 119 -9.23 0.98 23.96
C ALA A 119 -9.85 2.08 24.85
N ALA A 120 -9.13 3.18 25.05
CA ALA A 120 -9.64 4.33 25.82
C ALA A 120 -10.86 4.98 25.16
N TRP A 121 -10.86 5.06 23.82
CA TRP A 121 -12.00 5.59 23.08
C TRP A 121 -13.23 4.66 23.17
N ALA A 122 -13.02 3.34 23.08
CA ALA A 122 -14.10 2.37 23.28
C ALA A 122 -14.75 2.52 24.66
N GLU A 123 -13.96 2.72 25.72
CA GLU A 123 -14.46 2.97 27.08
C GLU A 123 -15.26 4.29 27.14
N GLU A 124 -14.79 5.36 26.46
CA GLU A 124 -15.47 6.68 26.45
C GLU A 124 -16.85 6.63 25.80
N ILE A 125 -17.03 5.77 24.79
CA ILE A 125 -18.31 5.61 24.07
C ILE A 125 -19.14 4.40 24.54
N ASP A 126 -18.84 3.84 25.73
CA ASP A 126 -19.48 2.64 26.28
C ASP A 126 -19.48 1.44 25.31
N GLY A 127 -18.43 1.30 24.50
CA GLY A 127 -18.26 0.22 23.51
C GLY A 127 -17.32 -0.90 23.99
N PRO A 128 -17.42 -2.11 23.41
CA PRO A 128 -16.50 -3.21 23.72
C PRO A 128 -15.11 -2.97 23.07
N PHE A 129 -14.07 -3.49 23.74
CA PHE A 129 -12.74 -3.59 23.14
C PHE A 129 -12.13 -4.99 23.40
N PRO A 130 -11.64 -5.71 22.38
CA PRO A 130 -11.68 -5.35 20.93
C PRO A 130 -13.10 -5.10 20.42
N PRO A 131 -13.27 -4.23 19.39
CA PRO A 131 -14.58 -3.90 18.87
C PRO A 131 -15.25 -5.13 18.24
N THR A 132 -16.54 -5.33 18.52
CA THR A 132 -17.37 -6.41 17.96
C THR A 132 -18.37 -5.91 16.93
N ASP A 133 -18.38 -4.61 16.67
CA ASP A 133 -19.20 -3.89 15.70
C ASP A 133 -18.46 -2.63 15.24
N TYR A 134 -18.99 -1.91 14.26
CA TYR A 134 -18.45 -0.61 13.86
C TYR A 134 -18.52 0.41 15.02
N TRP A 135 -17.59 1.33 15.02
CA TRP A 135 -17.57 2.43 15.99
C TRP A 135 -18.89 3.21 15.91
N SER A 136 -19.55 3.42 17.06
CA SER A 136 -20.78 4.23 17.12
C SER A 136 -20.49 5.72 16.95
N GLU A 137 -19.36 6.17 17.48
CA GLU A 137 -18.90 7.56 17.40
C GLU A 137 -17.39 7.64 17.13
N ILE A 138 -16.93 8.79 16.66
CA ILE A 138 -15.51 9.08 16.44
C ILE A 138 -15.19 10.55 16.74
N THR A 139 -13.96 10.83 17.21
CA THR A 139 -13.44 12.19 17.38
C THR A 139 -13.26 12.88 16.02
N ASP A 140 -13.27 14.21 16.01
CA ASP A 140 -13.10 15.02 14.80
C ASP A 140 -14.04 14.61 13.67
N ARG A 141 -15.27 14.28 14.01
CA ARG A 141 -16.32 13.68 13.15
C ARG A 141 -16.53 14.39 11.81
N HIS A 142 -16.24 15.70 11.73
CA HIS A 142 -16.40 16.51 10.51
C HIS A 142 -15.12 16.62 9.68
N GLN A 143 -13.98 16.10 10.16
CA GLN A 143 -12.76 16.04 9.37
C GLN A 143 -12.97 15.15 8.15
N LEU A 144 -12.47 15.60 7.00
CA LEU A 144 -12.59 14.85 5.75
C LEU A 144 -11.42 13.87 5.58
N ARG A 145 -11.72 12.61 5.28
CA ARG A 145 -10.76 11.66 4.69
C ARG A 145 -10.75 11.91 3.17
N TYR A 146 -9.55 11.94 2.58
CA TYR A 146 -9.33 12.17 1.14
C TYR A 146 -10.03 13.44 0.58
N ASN A 147 -10.33 14.43 1.41
CA ASN A 147 -11.14 15.61 1.07
C ASN A 147 -12.52 15.26 0.49
N ARG A 148 -13.10 14.11 0.85
CA ARG A 148 -14.37 13.57 0.33
C ARG A 148 -15.35 13.21 1.42
N SER A 149 -15.05 12.20 2.21
CA SER A 149 -15.96 11.63 3.20
C SER A 149 -15.64 12.15 4.59
N ARG A 150 -16.65 12.57 5.34
CA ARG A 150 -16.50 12.91 6.76
C ARG A 150 -16.15 11.66 7.56
N ARG A 151 -15.36 11.80 8.62
CA ARG A 151 -14.98 10.66 9.48
C ARG A 151 -16.18 9.96 10.10
N ASP A 152 -17.24 10.69 10.45
CA ASP A 152 -18.45 10.10 10.98
C ASP A 152 -19.27 9.29 9.95
N ALA A 153 -19.00 9.43 8.63
CA ALA A 153 -19.58 8.56 7.62
C ALA A 153 -19.09 7.11 7.66
N TYR A 154 -18.04 6.83 8.46
CA TYR A 154 -17.50 5.49 8.72
C TYR A 154 -18.03 4.89 10.04
N THR A 155 -18.95 5.56 10.73
CA THR A 155 -19.54 5.08 11.99
C THR A 155 -20.85 4.34 11.73
N ARG A 156 -21.18 3.39 12.62
CA ARG A 156 -22.35 2.49 12.51
C ARG A 156 -23.64 3.22 12.17
N ASP A 157 -23.93 4.32 12.86
CA ASP A 157 -25.24 4.98 12.80
C ASP A 157 -25.35 6.01 11.66
N LEU A 158 -24.21 6.36 11.02
CA LEU A 158 -24.16 7.41 10.01
C LEU A 158 -23.62 6.94 8.65
N MET A 159 -23.12 5.69 8.55
CA MET A 159 -22.73 5.14 7.26
C MET A 159 -23.95 4.87 6.38
N ASP A 160 -23.78 5.14 5.08
CA ASP A 160 -24.79 4.85 4.03
C ASP A 160 -24.09 4.01 2.94
N GLY A 161 -23.81 2.75 3.29
CA GLY A 161 -22.98 1.85 2.48
C GLY A 161 -21.49 1.93 2.80
N VAL A 162 -20.64 1.45 1.90
CA VAL A 162 -19.16 1.44 2.06
C VAL A 162 -18.61 2.83 1.74
N PRO A 163 -17.99 3.53 2.71
CA PRO A 163 -17.43 4.86 2.47
C PRO A 163 -16.22 4.84 1.54
N VAL A 164 -15.87 6.00 0.99
CA VAL A 164 -14.69 6.14 0.11
C VAL A 164 -13.41 5.88 0.89
N ASP A 165 -12.64 4.92 0.40
CA ASP A 165 -11.34 4.54 0.95
C ASP A 165 -10.41 4.05 -0.16
N ASP A 166 -9.08 4.19 -0.02
CA ASP A 166 -8.14 3.66 -1.02
C ASP A 166 -8.10 2.14 -0.99
N ASP A 167 -8.22 1.51 0.16
CA ASP A 167 -8.38 0.06 0.31
C ASP A 167 -9.49 -0.52 -0.58
N VAL A 168 -10.64 0.15 -0.63
CA VAL A 168 -11.77 -0.24 -1.48
C VAL A 168 -11.53 0.13 -2.93
N THR A 169 -10.95 1.30 -3.17
CA THR A 169 -10.71 1.83 -4.52
C THR A 169 -9.75 0.93 -5.29
N TYR A 170 -8.68 0.44 -4.67
CA TYR A 170 -7.71 -0.43 -5.33
C TYR A 170 -8.28 -1.82 -5.63
N THR A 171 -9.15 -2.37 -4.78
CA THR A 171 -9.87 -3.61 -5.08
C THR A 171 -10.72 -3.46 -6.36
N LEU A 172 -11.43 -2.33 -6.50
CA LEU A 172 -12.20 -2.04 -7.71
C LEU A 172 -11.31 -1.75 -8.93
N LEU A 173 -10.16 -1.11 -8.72
CA LEU A 173 -9.20 -0.84 -9.79
C LEU A 173 -8.64 -2.15 -10.39
N GLY A 174 -8.35 -3.16 -9.56
CA GLY A 174 -7.94 -4.48 -10.04
C GLY A 174 -8.98 -5.12 -10.97
N LEU A 175 -10.28 -5.00 -10.64
CA LEU A 175 -11.35 -5.44 -11.53
C LEU A 175 -11.33 -4.68 -12.88
N LEU A 176 -11.15 -3.35 -12.85
CA LEU A 176 -11.09 -2.53 -14.06
C LEU A 176 -9.87 -2.85 -14.93
N ILE A 177 -8.72 -3.18 -14.31
CA ILE A 177 -7.53 -3.64 -15.05
C ILE A 177 -7.85 -4.93 -15.81
N LEU A 178 -8.54 -5.87 -15.17
CA LEU A 178 -8.97 -7.11 -15.80
C LEU A 178 -9.97 -6.92 -16.94
N GLU A 179 -10.95 -6.05 -16.75
CA GLU A 179 -11.94 -5.75 -17.78
C GLU A 179 -11.31 -5.09 -19.01
N ASP A 180 -10.34 -4.19 -18.80
CA ASP A 180 -9.68 -3.48 -19.89
C ASP A 180 -8.60 -4.33 -20.61
N HIS A 181 -7.84 -5.17 -19.88
CA HIS A 181 -6.61 -5.79 -20.38
C HIS A 181 -6.62 -7.34 -20.31
N GLY A 182 -7.58 -7.94 -19.59
CA GLY A 182 -7.65 -9.38 -19.38
C GLY A 182 -6.61 -9.92 -18.37
N PRO A 183 -6.56 -11.28 -18.21
CA PRO A 183 -5.72 -11.91 -17.16
C PRO A 183 -4.22 -11.90 -17.45
N ASP A 184 -3.82 -11.56 -18.66
CA ASP A 184 -2.41 -11.50 -19.10
C ASP A 184 -1.86 -10.06 -19.09
N PHE A 185 -2.52 -9.14 -18.35
CA PHE A 185 -2.09 -7.76 -18.21
C PHE A 185 -0.61 -7.64 -17.77
N THR A 186 0.02 -6.55 -18.16
CA THR A 186 1.43 -6.23 -17.88
C THR A 186 1.54 -5.07 -16.90
N VAL A 187 2.75 -4.78 -16.39
CA VAL A 187 3.04 -3.56 -15.60
C VAL A 187 2.66 -2.29 -16.38
N ALA A 188 2.88 -2.29 -17.69
CA ALA A 188 2.50 -1.17 -18.55
C ALA A 188 0.98 -0.97 -18.61
N ASP A 189 0.19 -2.06 -18.63
CA ASP A 189 -1.27 -2.02 -18.59
C ASP A 189 -1.80 -1.48 -17.26
N VAL A 190 -1.17 -1.88 -16.14
CA VAL A 190 -1.45 -1.28 -14.82
C VAL A 190 -1.21 0.22 -14.85
N GLY A 191 -0.08 0.67 -15.43
CA GLY A 191 0.23 2.09 -15.59
C GLY A 191 -0.81 2.84 -16.41
N ALA A 192 -1.29 2.25 -17.51
CA ALA A 192 -2.33 2.82 -18.34
C ALA A 192 -3.67 2.95 -17.58
N ALA A 193 -4.04 1.91 -16.83
CA ALA A 193 -5.25 1.91 -15.99
C ALA A 193 -5.15 2.98 -14.86
N TRP A 194 -3.98 3.14 -14.24
CA TRP A 194 -3.77 4.18 -13.22
C TRP A 194 -3.95 5.58 -13.79
N LEU A 195 -3.40 5.85 -14.98
CA LEU A 195 -3.58 7.14 -15.66
C LEU A 195 -5.04 7.39 -16.04
N LYS A 196 -5.80 6.33 -16.33
CA LYS A 196 -7.21 6.41 -16.73
C LYS A 196 -8.14 6.60 -15.53
N TYR A 197 -7.92 5.89 -14.44
CA TYR A 197 -8.90 5.72 -13.36
C TYR A 197 -8.51 6.38 -12.03
N LEU A 198 -7.20 6.51 -11.71
CA LEU A 198 -6.77 7.07 -10.42
C LEU A 198 -6.68 8.60 -10.45
N PRO A 199 -7.55 9.30 -9.72
CA PRO A 199 -7.46 10.76 -9.62
C PRO A 199 -6.31 11.20 -8.73
N MET A 200 -6.00 10.42 -7.70
CA MET A 200 -4.97 10.67 -6.69
C MET A 200 -4.47 9.34 -6.10
N ALA A 201 -3.35 9.40 -5.42
CA ALA A 201 -2.78 8.28 -4.68
C ALA A 201 -1.99 8.81 -3.47
N CYS A 202 -1.56 7.93 -2.57
CA CYS A 202 -0.77 8.26 -1.39
C CYS A 202 0.64 7.64 -1.50
N THR A 203 1.61 8.15 -0.74
CA THR A 203 2.96 7.58 -0.54
C THR A 203 3.63 7.05 -1.83
N ALA A 204 3.96 5.76 -1.89
CA ALA A 204 4.64 5.12 -3.02
C ALA A 204 3.85 5.26 -4.33
N GLU A 205 2.55 5.07 -4.25
CA GLU A 205 1.63 5.19 -5.38
C GLU A 205 1.55 6.62 -5.90
N ALA A 206 1.58 7.62 -5.01
CA ALA A 206 1.57 9.03 -5.42
C ALA A 206 2.83 9.40 -6.20
N VAL A 207 4.00 8.89 -5.79
CA VAL A 207 5.26 9.08 -6.50
C VAL A 207 5.19 8.40 -7.87
N ALA A 208 4.79 7.13 -7.91
CA ALA A 208 4.67 6.37 -9.16
C ALA A 208 3.67 7.01 -10.14
N LEU A 209 2.47 7.38 -9.67
CA LEU A 209 1.46 8.09 -10.49
C LEU A 209 1.98 9.45 -10.99
N GLY A 210 2.71 10.18 -10.15
CA GLY A 210 3.37 11.43 -10.54
C GLY A 210 4.43 11.23 -11.64
N ASN A 211 5.19 10.15 -11.56
CA ASN A 211 6.21 9.78 -12.55
C ASN A 211 5.55 9.29 -13.87
N LEU A 212 4.47 8.51 -13.80
CA LEU A 212 3.66 8.16 -14.98
C LEU A 212 3.15 9.39 -15.72
N ARG A 213 2.61 10.37 -14.98
CA ARG A 213 2.12 11.64 -15.54
C ARG A 213 3.21 12.49 -16.20
N LYS A 214 4.48 12.28 -15.82
CA LYS A 214 5.66 12.88 -16.46
C LYS A 214 6.14 12.08 -17.67
N GLY A 215 5.53 10.92 -17.96
CA GLY A 215 5.87 10.08 -19.11
C GLY A 215 7.02 9.10 -18.88
N LEU A 216 7.38 8.78 -17.64
CA LEU A 216 8.34 7.72 -17.35
C LEU A 216 7.72 6.35 -17.68
N PRO A 217 8.54 5.35 -18.11
CA PRO A 217 8.08 3.97 -18.32
C PRO A 217 7.51 3.36 -17.04
N ALA A 218 6.45 2.56 -17.17
CA ALA A 218 5.76 1.96 -16.03
C ALA A 218 6.68 1.10 -15.14
N GLU A 219 7.66 0.41 -15.74
CA GLU A 219 8.62 -0.44 -15.04
C GLU A 219 9.63 0.36 -14.18
N GLU A 220 9.79 1.66 -14.44
CA GLU A 220 10.74 2.53 -13.77
C GLU A 220 10.09 3.41 -12.68
N VAL A 221 8.81 3.74 -12.83
CA VAL A 221 8.14 4.76 -12.01
C VAL A 221 8.12 4.46 -10.52
N GLY A 222 8.12 3.18 -10.15
CA GLY A 222 8.13 2.73 -8.75
C GLY A 222 9.48 2.87 -8.05
N ALA A 223 10.58 3.02 -8.81
CA ALA A 223 11.92 3.14 -8.25
C ALA A 223 12.43 4.59 -8.22
N VAL A 224 12.01 5.43 -9.20
CA VAL A 224 12.58 6.77 -9.38
C VAL A 224 12.04 7.74 -8.34
N GLY A 225 12.92 8.22 -7.44
CA GLY A 225 12.59 9.20 -6.41
C GLY A 225 11.48 8.72 -5.45
N ASN A 226 11.40 7.42 -5.18
CA ASN A 226 10.35 6.82 -4.38
C ASN A 226 10.87 6.24 -3.06
N PRO A 227 10.97 7.04 -1.98
CA PRO A 227 11.45 6.56 -0.69
C PRO A 227 10.44 5.63 0.03
N TYR A 228 9.25 5.46 -0.50
CA TYR A 228 8.17 4.64 0.06
C TYR A 228 8.06 3.26 -0.60
N CYS A 229 8.95 2.91 -1.54
CA CYS A 229 8.79 1.73 -2.39
C CYS A 229 8.86 0.37 -1.64
N GLU A 230 9.19 0.35 -0.36
CA GLU A 230 9.10 -0.82 0.51
C GLU A 230 8.03 -0.67 1.62
N TRP A 231 7.13 0.34 1.51
CA TRP A 231 6.02 0.50 2.43
C TRP A 231 4.84 -0.40 2.06
N ILE A 232 3.80 -0.41 2.90
CA ILE A 232 2.66 -1.34 2.84
C ILE A 232 1.62 -1.04 1.75
N GLY A 233 1.77 0.05 0.98
CA GLY A 233 0.72 0.49 0.06
C GLY A 233 0.32 -0.53 -1.02
N ALA A 234 1.19 -1.49 -1.34
CA ALA A 234 0.84 -2.56 -2.27
C ALA A 234 -0.07 -3.63 -1.64
N ASP A 235 0.01 -3.86 -0.33
CA ASP A 235 -0.74 -4.91 0.35
C ASP A 235 -2.25 -4.74 0.19
N ILE A 236 -2.75 -3.50 0.18
CA ILE A 236 -4.17 -3.18 0.01
C ILE A 236 -4.72 -3.49 -1.40
N ARG A 237 -3.86 -3.85 -2.35
CA ARG A 237 -4.22 -4.15 -3.73
C ARG A 237 -4.25 -5.65 -4.05
N ALA A 238 -3.90 -6.49 -3.08
CA ALA A 238 -3.73 -7.94 -3.23
C ALA A 238 -5.02 -8.72 -3.56
N ASP A 239 -6.15 -8.25 -3.05
CA ASP A 239 -7.44 -8.97 -3.07
C ASP A 239 -7.89 -9.42 -4.47
N PRO A 240 -7.94 -8.54 -5.49
CA PRO A 240 -8.40 -8.94 -6.82
C PRO A 240 -7.59 -10.10 -7.40
N TRP A 241 -6.30 -10.12 -7.14
CA TRP A 241 -5.39 -11.14 -7.68
C TRP A 241 -5.61 -12.51 -7.01
N GLY A 242 -5.88 -12.51 -5.70
CA GLY A 242 -6.31 -13.71 -4.98
C GLY A 242 -7.66 -14.23 -5.48
N TYR A 243 -8.63 -13.35 -5.70
CA TYR A 243 -9.96 -13.70 -6.22
C TYR A 243 -9.90 -14.27 -7.63
N LEU A 244 -8.99 -13.74 -8.46
CA LEU A 244 -8.85 -14.14 -9.86
C LEU A 244 -8.18 -15.51 -10.03
N ALA A 245 -7.38 -15.93 -9.08
CA ALA A 245 -6.64 -17.18 -9.10
C ALA A 245 -7.01 -18.07 -7.88
N PRO A 246 -8.30 -18.44 -7.67
CA PRO A 246 -8.74 -19.18 -6.51
C PRO A 246 -8.08 -20.56 -6.42
N GLY A 247 -7.46 -20.88 -5.27
CA GLY A 247 -6.72 -22.11 -5.08
C GLY A 247 -5.47 -22.26 -5.98
N TRP A 248 -4.98 -21.15 -6.52
CA TRP A 248 -3.74 -21.11 -7.31
C TRP A 248 -2.79 -20.01 -6.82
N PRO A 249 -2.17 -20.20 -5.63
CA PRO A 249 -1.31 -19.20 -4.96
C PRO A 249 -0.21 -18.65 -5.84
N GLU A 250 0.49 -19.51 -6.60
CA GLU A 250 1.55 -19.08 -7.53
C GLU A 250 1.05 -18.06 -8.56
N LYS A 251 -0.14 -18.31 -9.15
CA LYS A 251 -0.70 -17.39 -10.14
C LYS A 251 -1.17 -16.09 -9.52
N ALA A 252 -1.76 -16.15 -8.32
CA ALA A 252 -2.14 -14.96 -7.57
C ALA A 252 -0.93 -14.08 -7.26
N ALA A 253 0.16 -14.67 -6.77
CA ALA A 253 1.42 -13.96 -6.50
C ALA A 253 2.04 -13.36 -7.78
N GLU A 254 1.98 -14.06 -8.92
CA GLU A 254 2.44 -13.51 -10.21
C GLU A 254 1.64 -12.28 -10.64
N LEU A 255 0.32 -12.32 -10.50
CA LEU A 255 -0.57 -11.20 -10.85
C LEU A 255 -0.32 -10.01 -9.90
N ALA A 256 -0.19 -10.26 -8.61
CA ALA A 256 0.16 -9.27 -7.58
C ALA A 256 1.53 -8.64 -7.86
N TRP A 257 2.53 -9.43 -8.28
CA TRP A 257 3.81 -8.88 -8.69
C TRP A 257 3.69 -7.86 -9.82
N ARG A 258 2.86 -8.15 -10.83
CA ARG A 258 2.65 -7.24 -11.97
C ARG A 258 2.02 -5.92 -11.54
N ASP A 259 1.11 -5.96 -10.57
CA ASP A 259 0.50 -4.77 -10.00
C ASP A 259 1.46 -4.04 -9.04
N ALA A 260 2.10 -4.74 -8.11
CA ALA A 260 3.01 -4.16 -7.12
C ALA A 260 4.19 -3.43 -7.77
N TYR A 261 4.75 -4.00 -8.84
CA TYR A 261 5.98 -3.52 -9.48
C TYR A 261 5.89 -2.08 -9.99
N ILE A 262 4.69 -1.58 -10.27
CA ILE A 262 4.51 -0.19 -10.72
C ILE A 262 4.89 0.84 -9.66
N SER A 263 4.78 0.50 -8.37
CA SER A 263 4.98 1.45 -7.27
C SER A 263 5.96 0.99 -6.21
N HIS A 264 6.19 -0.31 -6.11
CA HIS A 264 6.97 -0.92 -5.03
C HIS A 264 8.17 -1.72 -5.53
N ARG A 265 9.08 -2.02 -4.60
CA ARG A 265 10.26 -2.87 -4.80
C ARG A 265 10.46 -3.75 -3.54
N ARG A 266 11.15 -4.88 -3.71
CA ARG A 266 11.57 -5.77 -2.63
C ARG A 266 10.42 -6.14 -1.68
N ASN A 267 10.55 -5.89 -0.36
CA ASN A 267 9.52 -6.25 0.62
C ASN A 267 8.14 -5.61 0.36
N GLY A 268 8.07 -4.44 -0.26
CA GLY A 268 6.80 -3.84 -0.68
C GLY A 268 6.09 -4.64 -1.78
N ILE A 269 6.82 -5.34 -2.67
CA ILE A 269 6.25 -6.29 -3.63
C ILE A 269 5.83 -7.58 -2.92
N TYR A 270 6.68 -8.08 -2.00
CA TYR A 270 6.43 -9.34 -1.32
C TYR A 270 5.17 -9.31 -0.47
N GLY A 271 4.84 -8.15 0.13
CA GLY A 271 3.59 -7.98 0.88
C GLY A 271 2.37 -8.27 0.02
N GLU A 272 2.25 -7.65 -1.15
CA GLU A 272 1.13 -7.89 -2.06
C GLU A 272 1.11 -9.35 -2.57
N MET A 273 2.27 -9.90 -2.95
CA MET A 273 2.39 -11.30 -3.39
C MET A 273 1.93 -12.28 -2.31
N PHE A 274 2.38 -12.06 -1.07
CA PHE A 274 2.02 -12.86 0.10
C PHE A 274 0.50 -12.85 0.34
N PHE A 275 -0.11 -11.67 0.44
CA PHE A 275 -1.54 -11.55 0.69
C PHE A 275 -2.37 -12.11 -0.46
N ALA A 276 -2.00 -11.84 -1.72
CA ALA A 276 -2.71 -12.41 -2.86
C ALA A 276 -2.66 -13.94 -2.88
N ALA A 277 -1.50 -14.53 -2.57
CA ALA A 277 -1.34 -15.97 -2.47
C ALA A 277 -2.12 -16.57 -1.29
N ALA A 278 -2.12 -15.93 -0.12
CA ALA A 278 -2.88 -16.35 1.04
C ALA A 278 -4.40 -16.28 0.77
N ILE A 279 -4.88 -15.19 0.15
CA ILE A 279 -6.30 -15.05 -0.25
C ILE A 279 -6.67 -16.14 -1.27
N SER A 280 -5.81 -16.40 -2.25
CA SER A 280 -5.99 -17.50 -3.21
C SER A 280 -6.10 -18.85 -2.50
N ALA A 281 -5.22 -19.14 -1.53
CA ALA A 281 -5.23 -20.37 -0.75
C ALA A 281 -6.50 -20.51 0.08
N ALA A 282 -7.01 -19.43 0.67
CA ALA A 282 -8.25 -19.40 1.46
C ALA A 282 -9.51 -19.82 0.68
N PHE A 283 -9.46 -19.88 -0.65
CA PHE A 283 -10.52 -20.51 -1.46
C PHE A 283 -10.52 -22.04 -1.33
N ALA A 284 -9.41 -22.65 -0.94
CA ALA A 284 -9.23 -24.11 -0.93
C ALA A 284 -9.00 -24.69 0.48
N VAL A 285 -8.58 -23.89 1.45
CA VAL A 285 -8.38 -24.28 2.85
C VAL A 285 -9.33 -23.51 3.76
N ASP A 286 -9.67 -24.07 4.92
CA ASP A 286 -10.60 -23.46 5.87
C ASP A 286 -9.87 -22.77 7.04
N ASP A 287 -8.61 -23.12 7.30
CA ASP A 287 -7.79 -22.50 8.34
C ASP A 287 -7.07 -21.27 7.77
N PRO A 288 -7.34 -20.05 8.31
CA PRO A 288 -6.67 -18.84 7.86
C PRO A 288 -5.16 -18.85 8.11
N ILE A 289 -4.68 -19.56 9.14
CA ILE A 289 -3.24 -19.69 9.40
C ILE A 289 -2.58 -20.55 8.33
N GLU A 290 -3.18 -21.68 7.94
CA GLU A 290 -2.72 -22.50 6.82
C GLU A 290 -2.68 -21.69 5.52
N ALA A 291 -3.70 -20.85 5.25
CA ALA A 291 -3.70 -19.99 4.08
C ALA A 291 -2.53 -18.99 4.09
N MET A 292 -2.20 -18.41 5.24
CA MET A 292 -1.05 -17.51 5.39
C MET A 292 0.29 -18.24 5.24
N GLU A 293 0.43 -19.45 5.82
CA GLU A 293 1.62 -20.29 5.64
C GLU A 293 1.85 -20.64 4.17
N ILE A 294 0.79 -20.91 3.41
CA ILE A 294 0.84 -21.11 1.97
C ILE A 294 1.29 -19.81 1.28
N GLY A 295 0.76 -18.66 1.67
CA GLY A 295 1.17 -17.36 1.15
C GLY A 295 2.68 -17.11 1.28
N LEU A 296 3.27 -17.47 2.43
CA LEU A 296 4.70 -17.36 2.66
C LEU A 296 5.55 -18.20 1.70
N THR A 297 4.98 -19.23 1.08
CA THR A 297 5.71 -20.05 0.10
C THR A 297 5.89 -19.37 -1.25
N GLU A 298 5.28 -18.21 -1.49
CA GLU A 298 5.37 -17.48 -2.76
C GLU A 298 6.34 -16.28 -2.73
N ILE A 299 6.98 -16.02 -1.59
CA ILE A 299 7.96 -14.94 -1.41
C ILE A 299 9.32 -15.52 -0.98
N PRO A 300 10.45 -14.74 -1.07
CA PRO A 300 11.75 -15.24 -0.63
C PRO A 300 11.77 -15.64 0.85
N ALA A 301 12.25 -16.83 1.16
CA ALA A 301 12.23 -17.42 2.51
C ALA A 301 12.95 -16.56 3.58
N GLU A 302 14.01 -15.85 3.18
CA GLU A 302 14.88 -15.10 4.09
C GLU A 302 14.64 -13.58 4.03
N CYS A 303 13.60 -13.10 3.35
CA CYS A 303 13.29 -11.67 3.30
C CYS A 303 12.75 -11.14 4.64
N ALA A 304 12.77 -9.81 4.80
CA ALA A 304 12.28 -9.18 6.02
C ALA A 304 10.80 -9.44 6.27
N MET A 305 9.97 -9.48 5.21
CA MET A 305 8.54 -9.79 5.28
C MET A 305 8.31 -11.20 5.84
N ALA A 306 8.96 -12.23 5.28
CA ALA A 306 8.81 -13.61 5.74
C ALA A 306 9.26 -13.83 7.19
N LYS A 307 10.19 -13.03 7.69
CA LYS A 307 10.65 -13.09 9.09
C LYS A 307 9.72 -12.35 10.06
N ALA A 308 8.87 -11.48 9.56
CA ALA A 308 7.95 -10.67 10.38
C ALA A 308 6.60 -11.36 10.60
N VAL A 309 6.16 -12.20 9.66
CA VAL A 309 4.96 -13.03 9.73
C VAL A 309 5.25 -14.34 10.45
#